data_0eda6237e62144519905ebec739d9393
#
_entry.id   0eda6237e62144519905ebec739d9393
#
_cell.length_a   1.000
_cell.length_b   1.000
_cell.length_c   1.000
_cell.angle_alpha   90.00
_cell.angle_beta   90.00
_cell.angle_gamma   90.00
#
_symmetry.space_group_name_H-M   'P 1'
#
loop_
_entity.id
_entity.type
_entity.pdbx_description
1 polymer ?
#
loop_
_entity_poly.entity_id
_entity_poly.type
_entity_poly.pdbx_seq_one_letter_code
_entity_poly.pdbx_strand_id
1 'polypeptide(L)'
;MNLWNLLKLLQGLETKLGQLYAKFSKDFAGQESVSRFFYRLSREEEQHANLVKYQQKLVSGQREREKQVAVYTSELDIDTEEIETMLNSVDYYLETAQSMPLQKALKVTVIFESSAAENHYKTATADVFPELTELLLKLADEDKAHKQRVMEFAYTHGVSLETEE
;
A
#
# COMPACT_ATOMS: atom_id res chain seq x y z
N MET A 1 -1.21 2.95 -19.77
CA MET A 1 -0.37 1.94 -19.05
C MET A 1 -0.92 0.57 -19.30
N ASN A 2 -0.12 -0.49 -19.42
CA ASN A 2 -0.65 -1.86 -19.53
C ASN A 2 -0.80 -2.52 -18.14
N LEU A 3 -1.64 -3.56 -18.07
CA LEU A 3 -1.95 -4.27 -16.82
C LEU A 3 -0.71 -4.79 -16.07
N TRP A 4 0.30 -5.29 -16.78
CA TRP A 4 1.53 -5.78 -16.17
C TRP A 4 2.29 -4.68 -15.42
N ASN A 5 2.41 -3.50 -16.03
CA ASN A 5 3.08 -2.36 -15.43
C ASN A 5 2.29 -1.81 -14.24
N LEU A 6 0.96 -1.80 -14.34
CA LEU A 6 0.09 -1.42 -13.22
C LEU A 6 0.30 -2.33 -12.01
N LEU A 7 0.22 -3.65 -12.21
CA LEU A 7 0.44 -4.61 -11.12
C LEU A 7 1.85 -4.50 -10.52
N LYS A 8 2.86 -4.20 -11.36
CA LYS A 8 4.23 -3.97 -10.86
C LYS A 8 4.31 -2.71 -10.01
N LEU A 9 3.60 -1.66 -10.39
CA LEU A 9 3.54 -0.41 -9.65
C LEU A 9 2.86 -0.61 -8.28
N LEU A 10 1.69 -1.26 -8.26
CA LEU A 10 0.96 -1.59 -7.04
C LEU A 10 1.79 -2.51 -6.11
N GLN A 11 2.40 -3.57 -6.65
CA GLN A 11 3.30 -4.41 -5.85
C GLN A 11 4.46 -3.61 -5.24
N GLY A 12 5.01 -2.66 -6.00
CA GLY A 12 6.06 -1.77 -5.53
C GLY A 12 5.61 -0.92 -4.36
N LEU A 13 4.37 -0.40 -4.42
CA LEU A 13 3.77 0.40 -3.36
C LEU A 13 3.64 -0.40 -2.06
N GLU A 14 2.98 -1.56 -2.09
CA GLU A 14 2.83 -2.43 -0.92
C GLU A 14 4.19 -2.82 -0.31
N THR A 15 5.16 -3.17 -1.17
CA THR A 15 6.51 -3.51 -0.72
C THR A 15 7.17 -2.36 0.04
N LYS A 16 7.05 -1.13 -0.46
CA LYS A 16 7.65 0.05 0.15
C LYS A 16 6.94 0.48 1.44
N LEU A 17 5.61 0.38 1.49
CA LEU A 17 4.85 0.60 2.73
C LEU A 17 5.28 -0.40 3.80
N GLY A 18 5.39 -1.69 3.46
CA GLY A 18 5.89 -2.71 4.37
C GLY A 18 7.30 -2.40 4.89
N GLN A 19 8.20 -1.91 4.04
CA GLN A 19 9.55 -1.48 4.44
C GLN A 19 9.51 -0.26 5.37
N LEU A 20 8.65 0.72 5.11
CA LEU A 20 8.49 1.90 5.95
C LEU A 20 7.99 1.52 7.35
N TYR A 21 6.98 0.67 7.45
CA TYR A 21 6.47 0.21 8.74
C TYR A 21 7.48 -0.69 9.48
N ALA A 22 8.24 -1.51 8.77
CA ALA A 22 9.36 -2.25 9.35
C ALA A 22 10.43 -1.31 9.91
N LYS A 23 10.71 -0.18 9.24
CA LYS A 23 11.59 0.85 9.74
C LYS A 23 11.03 1.51 10.99
N PHE A 24 9.76 1.93 11.01
CA PHE A 24 9.13 2.49 12.20
C PHE A 24 9.16 1.51 13.38
N SER A 25 8.91 0.22 13.14
CA SER A 25 9.04 -0.81 14.18
C SER A 25 10.42 -0.82 14.82
N LYS A 26 11.49 -0.68 14.03
CA LYS A 26 12.87 -0.61 14.53
C LYS A 26 13.16 0.71 15.25
N ASP A 27 12.69 1.82 14.70
CA ASP A 27 12.90 3.16 15.28
C ASP A 27 12.25 3.26 16.68
N PHE A 28 11.15 2.56 16.90
CA PHE A 28 10.46 2.48 18.19
C PHE A 28 10.78 1.23 19.02
N ALA A 29 11.91 0.57 18.79
CA ALA A 29 12.28 -0.67 19.51
C ALA A 29 12.26 -0.53 21.06
N GLY A 30 12.51 0.66 21.59
CA GLY A 30 12.41 0.97 23.04
C GLY A 30 10.97 1.07 23.57
N GLN A 31 9.96 1.06 22.72
CA GLN A 31 8.53 1.16 23.04
C GLN A 31 7.82 -0.09 22.50
N GLU A 32 7.79 -1.18 23.27
CA GLU A 32 7.37 -2.51 22.80
C GLU A 32 6.01 -2.51 22.11
N SER A 33 5.01 -1.81 22.66
CA SER A 33 3.65 -1.75 22.07
C SER A 33 3.66 -1.10 20.69
N VAL A 34 4.41 0.01 20.54
CA VAL A 34 4.55 0.77 19.30
C VAL A 34 5.31 -0.04 18.25
N SER A 35 6.46 -0.60 18.65
CA SER A 35 7.28 -1.44 17.78
C SER A 35 6.48 -2.63 17.24
N ARG A 36 5.75 -3.32 18.11
CA ARG A 36 4.90 -4.47 17.74
C ARG A 36 3.75 -4.05 16.81
N PHE A 37 3.16 -2.89 17.04
CA PHE A 37 2.10 -2.36 16.19
C PHE A 37 2.60 -2.16 14.76
N PHE A 38 3.70 -1.43 14.55
CA PHE A 38 4.26 -1.21 13.21
C PHE A 38 4.81 -2.50 12.59
N TYR A 39 5.35 -3.42 13.38
CA TYR A 39 5.76 -4.73 12.88
C TYR A 39 4.58 -5.50 12.26
N ARG A 40 3.42 -5.47 12.90
CA ARG A 40 2.21 -6.14 12.36
C ARG A 40 1.78 -5.51 11.05
N LEU A 41 1.69 -4.19 10.98
CA LEU A 41 1.39 -3.49 9.73
C LEU A 41 2.38 -3.89 8.63
N SER A 42 3.69 -3.88 8.91
CA SER A 42 4.69 -4.25 7.91
C SER A 42 4.50 -5.67 7.36
N ARG A 43 4.04 -6.60 8.18
CA ARG A 43 3.78 -7.99 7.75
C ARG A 43 2.51 -8.12 6.92
N GLU A 44 1.53 -7.30 7.21
CA GLU A 44 0.28 -7.25 6.44
C GLU A 44 0.55 -6.67 5.05
N GLU A 45 1.33 -5.58 4.93
CA GLU A 45 1.74 -5.04 3.62
C GLU A 45 2.60 -6.03 2.80
N GLU A 46 3.45 -6.82 3.46
CA GLU A 46 4.18 -7.89 2.77
C GLU A 46 3.24 -8.95 2.20
N GLN A 47 2.13 -9.24 2.88
CA GLN A 47 1.09 -10.14 2.35
C GLN A 47 0.35 -9.51 1.16
N HIS A 48 0.02 -8.21 1.20
CA HIS A 48 -0.57 -7.48 0.09
C HIS A 48 0.34 -7.52 -1.14
N ALA A 49 1.63 -7.20 -0.98
CA ALA A 49 2.62 -7.31 -2.06
C ALA A 49 2.69 -8.72 -2.67
N ASN A 50 2.59 -9.77 -1.84
CA ASN A 50 2.59 -11.15 -2.30
C ASN A 50 1.31 -11.51 -3.06
N LEU A 51 0.14 -10.99 -2.67
CA LEU A 51 -1.11 -11.18 -3.40
C LEU A 51 -1.05 -10.54 -4.79
N VAL A 52 -0.58 -9.29 -4.88
CA VAL A 52 -0.39 -8.62 -6.17
C VAL A 52 0.63 -9.35 -7.05
N LYS A 53 1.74 -9.80 -6.47
CA LYS A 53 2.75 -10.61 -7.17
C LYS A 53 2.20 -11.95 -7.68
N TYR A 54 1.32 -12.58 -6.92
CA TYR A 54 0.64 -13.80 -7.37
C TYR A 54 -0.25 -13.51 -8.58
N GLN A 55 -1.01 -12.42 -8.55
CA GLN A 55 -1.82 -11.98 -9.69
C GLN A 55 -0.98 -11.72 -10.94
N GLN A 56 0.18 -11.07 -10.79
CA GLN A 56 1.13 -10.90 -11.90
C GLN A 56 1.53 -12.23 -12.54
N LYS A 57 1.79 -13.26 -11.73
CA LYS A 57 2.15 -14.59 -12.24
C LYS A 57 0.99 -15.26 -12.98
N LEU A 58 -0.25 -15.11 -12.49
CA LEU A 58 -1.44 -15.62 -13.18
C LEU A 58 -1.60 -14.95 -14.54
N VAL A 59 -1.50 -13.63 -14.60
CA VAL A 59 -1.56 -12.84 -15.84
C VAL A 59 -0.47 -13.30 -16.83
N SER A 60 0.76 -13.51 -16.37
CA SER A 60 1.86 -14.00 -17.21
C SER A 60 1.63 -15.41 -17.73
N GLY A 61 1.15 -16.31 -16.87
CA GLY A 61 0.87 -17.71 -17.26
C GLY A 61 -0.29 -17.83 -18.26
N GLN A 62 -1.31 -16.98 -18.15
CA GLN A 62 -2.40 -16.92 -19.13
C GLN A 62 -1.91 -16.40 -20.48
N ARG A 63 -1.06 -15.36 -20.48
CA ARG A 63 -0.44 -14.82 -21.70
C ARG A 63 0.31 -15.90 -22.51
N GLU A 64 1.03 -16.79 -21.85
CA GLU A 64 1.76 -17.87 -22.52
C GLU A 64 0.83 -18.95 -23.10
N ARG A 65 -0.30 -19.23 -22.43
CA ARG A 65 -1.22 -20.30 -22.81
C ARG A 65 -2.17 -19.93 -23.95
N GLU A 66 -2.67 -18.70 -23.98
CA GLU A 66 -3.83 -18.34 -24.81
C GLU A 66 -3.48 -17.58 -26.09
N LYS A 67 -2.24 -17.20 -26.34
CA LYS A 67 -1.85 -16.31 -27.47
C LYS A 67 -2.70 -15.02 -27.53
N GLN A 68 -3.52 -14.73 -26.53
CA GLN A 68 -4.36 -13.54 -26.42
C GLN A 68 -3.52 -12.37 -25.88
N VAL A 69 -2.51 -11.99 -26.63
CA VAL A 69 -1.61 -10.88 -26.29
C VAL A 69 -2.37 -9.55 -26.14
N ALA A 70 -3.51 -9.41 -26.83
CA ALA A 70 -4.22 -8.14 -26.93
C ALA A 70 -4.78 -7.62 -25.59
N VAL A 71 -5.29 -8.49 -24.72
CA VAL A 71 -5.95 -8.10 -23.46
C VAL A 71 -4.95 -7.56 -22.42
N TYR A 72 -3.75 -8.15 -22.36
CA TYR A 72 -2.72 -7.79 -21.39
C TYR A 72 -1.77 -6.68 -21.85
N THR A 73 -1.82 -6.37 -23.15
CA THR A 73 -1.03 -5.31 -23.78
C THR A 73 -1.87 -4.09 -24.16
N SER A 74 -3.22 -4.19 -24.06
CA SER A 74 -4.07 -3.01 -24.23
C SER A 74 -3.72 -1.95 -23.21
N GLU A 75 -3.63 -0.71 -23.63
CA GLU A 75 -3.45 0.40 -22.73
C GLU A 75 -4.71 0.58 -21.89
N LEU A 76 -4.53 0.55 -20.57
CA LEU A 76 -5.55 0.91 -19.61
C LEU A 76 -5.54 2.45 -19.48
N ASP A 77 -6.71 3.06 -19.52
CA ASP A 77 -6.89 4.48 -19.23
C ASP A 77 -6.95 4.70 -17.72
N ILE A 78 -5.80 4.50 -17.07
CA ILE A 78 -5.63 4.65 -15.61
C ILE A 78 -4.57 5.72 -15.39
N ASP A 79 -4.94 6.73 -14.64
CA ASP A 79 -4.01 7.73 -14.12
C ASP A 79 -3.19 7.11 -12.99
N THR A 80 -1.87 7.08 -13.16
CA THR A 80 -0.92 6.53 -12.18
C THR A 80 -0.14 7.59 -11.45
N GLU A 81 -0.38 8.87 -11.72
CA GLU A 81 0.37 9.98 -11.13
C GLU A 81 0.27 9.98 -9.60
N GLU A 82 -0.91 9.68 -9.08
CA GLU A 82 -1.13 9.59 -7.62
C GLU A 82 -0.31 8.45 -6.99
N ILE A 83 -0.25 7.28 -7.63
CA ILE A 83 0.52 6.12 -7.14
C ILE A 83 2.02 6.41 -7.19
N GLU A 84 2.50 7.03 -8.28
CA GLU A 84 3.91 7.41 -8.44
C GLU A 84 4.30 8.49 -7.42
N THR A 85 3.45 9.46 -7.19
CA THR A 85 3.63 10.50 -6.16
C THR A 85 3.70 9.88 -4.76
N MET A 86 2.84 8.92 -4.47
CA MET A 86 2.85 8.20 -3.20
C MET A 86 4.15 7.39 -3.03
N LEU A 87 4.59 6.67 -4.07
CA LEU A 87 5.86 5.93 -4.06
C LEU A 87 7.05 6.85 -3.76
N ASN A 88 7.12 8.01 -4.42
CA ASN A 88 8.18 8.99 -4.17
C ASN A 88 8.14 9.53 -2.74
N SER A 89 6.94 9.72 -2.19
CA SER A 89 6.77 10.15 -0.80
C SER A 89 7.23 9.08 0.19
N VAL A 90 6.92 7.80 -0.06
CA VAL A 90 7.41 6.70 0.78
C VAL A 90 8.94 6.60 0.71
N ASP A 91 9.54 6.72 -0.48
CA ASP A 91 11.00 6.73 -0.64
C ASP A 91 11.64 7.86 0.16
N TYR A 92 11.09 9.06 0.11
CA TYR A 92 11.56 10.17 0.93
C TYR A 92 11.61 9.81 2.42
N TYR A 93 10.57 9.17 2.96
CA TYR A 93 10.55 8.75 4.37
C TYR A 93 11.50 7.59 4.66
N LEU A 94 11.74 6.69 3.72
CA LEU A 94 12.71 5.61 3.86
C LEU A 94 14.15 6.14 3.90
N GLU A 95 14.47 7.12 3.07
CA GLU A 95 15.83 7.64 2.91
C GLU A 95 16.20 8.69 3.96
N THR A 96 15.26 9.59 4.30
CA THR A 96 15.55 10.76 5.14
C THR A 96 15.19 10.57 6.60
N ALA A 97 14.45 9.53 6.94
CA ALA A 97 13.95 9.39 8.30
C ALA A 97 15.04 8.99 9.30
N GLN A 98 15.67 9.97 9.91
CA GLN A 98 16.07 9.84 11.30
C GLN A 98 14.81 9.57 12.13
N SER A 99 14.94 8.97 13.33
CA SER A 99 13.81 8.66 14.19
C SER A 99 12.86 9.85 14.32
N MET A 100 11.64 9.70 13.83
CA MET A 100 10.62 10.75 13.95
C MET A 100 9.77 10.53 15.21
N PRO A 101 9.12 11.59 15.74
CA PRO A 101 8.16 11.44 16.83
C PRO A 101 7.02 10.48 16.46
N LEU A 102 6.51 9.73 17.45
CA LEU A 102 5.42 8.77 17.26
C LEU A 102 4.20 9.41 16.58
N GLN A 103 3.81 10.60 17.00
CA GLN A 103 2.71 11.33 16.39
C GLN A 103 2.89 11.52 14.89
N LYS A 104 4.09 11.89 14.45
CA LYS A 104 4.40 12.07 13.03
C LYS A 104 4.36 10.74 12.27
N ALA A 105 4.92 9.67 12.84
CA ALA A 105 4.88 8.33 12.23
C ALA A 105 3.44 7.85 12.03
N LEU A 106 2.57 8.02 13.04
CA LEU A 106 1.16 7.65 12.95
C LEU A 106 0.39 8.52 11.94
N LYS A 107 0.63 9.85 11.89
CA LYS A 107 0.02 10.73 10.88
C LYS A 107 0.42 10.33 9.46
N VAL A 108 1.69 10.06 9.23
CA VAL A 108 2.22 9.59 7.93
C VAL A 108 1.55 8.28 7.53
N THR A 109 1.42 7.33 8.46
CA THR A 109 0.75 6.05 8.21
C THR A 109 -0.72 6.26 7.81
N VAL A 110 -1.49 7.10 8.54
CA VAL A 110 -2.89 7.40 8.18
C VAL A 110 -3.00 7.99 6.77
N ILE A 111 -2.08 8.86 6.37
CA ILE A 111 -2.07 9.46 5.04
C ILE A 111 -1.85 8.37 3.99
N PHE A 112 -0.85 7.51 4.17
CA PHE A 112 -0.54 6.46 3.21
C PHE A 112 -1.65 5.41 3.10
N GLU A 113 -2.21 4.94 4.21
CA GLU A 113 -3.33 4.00 4.19
C GLU A 113 -4.57 4.59 3.49
N SER A 114 -4.83 5.89 3.69
CA SER A 114 -5.94 6.57 3.01
C SER A 114 -5.71 6.64 1.51
N SER A 115 -4.49 7.00 1.09
CA SER A 115 -4.14 7.12 -0.33
C SER A 115 -4.07 5.75 -1.02
N ALA A 116 -3.55 4.72 -0.36
CA ALA A 116 -3.51 3.35 -0.88
C ALA A 116 -4.92 2.82 -1.11
N ALA A 117 -5.81 2.93 -0.11
CA ALA A 117 -7.21 2.51 -0.23
C ALA A 117 -7.93 3.21 -1.39
N GLU A 118 -7.71 4.52 -1.56
CA GLU A 118 -8.33 5.30 -2.65
C GLU A 118 -7.80 4.87 -4.01
N ASN A 119 -6.49 4.66 -4.15
CA ASN A 119 -5.85 4.21 -5.38
C ASN A 119 -6.29 2.80 -5.77
N HIS A 120 -6.37 1.86 -4.83
CA HIS A 120 -6.89 0.52 -5.08
C HIS A 120 -8.35 0.57 -5.54
N TYR A 121 -9.19 1.37 -4.87
CA TYR A 121 -10.59 1.53 -5.25
C TYR A 121 -10.75 2.16 -6.63
N LYS A 122 -10.06 3.25 -6.95
CA LYS A 122 -10.06 3.90 -8.27
C LYS A 122 -9.64 2.91 -9.36
N THR A 123 -8.57 2.16 -9.11
CA THR A 123 -8.07 1.15 -10.05
C THR A 123 -9.07 0.01 -10.25
N ALA A 124 -9.73 -0.45 -9.19
CA ALA A 124 -10.76 -1.49 -9.27
C ALA A 124 -11.97 -1.10 -10.11
N THR A 125 -12.32 0.20 -10.12
CA THR A 125 -13.47 0.73 -10.86
C THR A 125 -13.15 1.08 -12.32
N ALA A 126 -11.90 0.98 -12.75
CA ALA A 126 -11.42 1.36 -14.08
C ALA A 126 -11.58 0.25 -15.15
N ASP A 127 -12.66 -0.53 -15.11
CA ASP A 127 -13.01 -1.59 -16.09
C ASP A 127 -11.86 -2.59 -16.34
N VAL A 128 -11.26 -3.06 -15.24
CA VAL A 128 -10.26 -4.12 -15.23
C VAL A 128 -10.94 -5.50 -15.11
N PHE A 129 -10.13 -6.57 -15.21
CA PHE A 129 -10.68 -7.95 -15.12
C PHE A 129 -11.36 -8.21 -13.78
N PRO A 130 -12.46 -8.99 -13.76
CA PRO A 130 -13.21 -9.27 -12.54
C PRO A 130 -12.35 -9.77 -11.37
N GLU A 131 -11.40 -10.67 -11.64
CA GLU A 131 -10.50 -11.22 -10.62
C GLU A 131 -9.55 -10.18 -10.04
N LEU A 132 -9.11 -9.22 -10.87
CA LEU A 132 -8.30 -8.10 -10.42
C LEU A 132 -9.14 -7.09 -9.65
N THR A 133 -10.37 -6.83 -10.10
CA THR A 133 -11.31 -5.96 -9.38
C THR A 133 -11.56 -6.48 -7.97
N GLU A 134 -11.83 -7.77 -7.81
CA GLU A 134 -12.05 -8.39 -6.50
C GLU A 134 -10.82 -8.23 -5.59
N LEU A 135 -9.61 -8.51 -6.11
CA LEU A 135 -8.37 -8.31 -5.37
C LEU A 135 -8.19 -6.85 -4.92
N LEU A 136 -8.38 -5.89 -5.82
CA LEU A 136 -8.16 -4.49 -5.54
C LEU A 136 -9.18 -3.92 -4.54
N LEU A 137 -10.44 -4.33 -4.62
CA LEU A 137 -11.47 -3.97 -3.64
C LEU A 137 -11.13 -4.54 -2.27
N LYS A 138 -10.64 -5.79 -2.21
CA LYS A 138 -10.20 -6.39 -0.97
C LYS A 138 -9.02 -5.61 -0.35
N LEU A 139 -7.99 -5.26 -1.13
CA LEU A 139 -6.87 -4.45 -0.66
C LEU A 139 -7.35 -3.09 -0.15
N ALA A 140 -8.23 -2.41 -0.89
CA ALA A 140 -8.79 -1.13 -0.46
C ALA A 140 -9.53 -1.21 0.89
N ASP A 141 -10.22 -2.31 1.16
CA ASP A 141 -10.92 -2.51 2.44
C ASP A 141 -9.94 -2.86 3.57
N GLU A 142 -8.87 -3.60 3.28
CA GLU A 142 -7.80 -3.89 4.24
C GLU A 142 -7.03 -2.62 4.61
N ASP A 143 -6.71 -1.72 3.66
CA ASP A 143 -6.06 -0.43 3.92
C ASP A 143 -6.94 0.50 4.78
N LYS A 144 -8.27 0.52 4.53
CA LYS A 144 -9.21 1.23 5.40
C LYS A 144 -9.20 0.68 6.83
N ALA A 145 -9.10 -0.65 6.98
CA ALA A 145 -8.99 -1.28 8.29
C ALA A 145 -7.65 -0.96 8.96
N HIS A 146 -6.55 -0.88 8.21
CA HIS A 146 -5.25 -0.40 8.71
C HIS A 146 -5.36 1.02 9.25
N LYS A 147 -5.89 1.94 8.45
CA LYS A 147 -6.14 3.33 8.87
C LYS A 147 -6.92 3.39 10.19
N GLN A 148 -8.03 2.64 10.28
CA GLN A 148 -8.85 2.62 11.49
C GLN A 148 -8.05 2.14 12.71
N ARG A 149 -7.27 1.08 12.57
CA ARG A 149 -6.40 0.56 13.63
C ARG A 149 -5.33 1.56 14.05
N VAL A 150 -4.75 2.32 13.11
CA VAL A 150 -3.80 3.40 13.42
C VAL A 150 -4.46 4.49 14.26
N MET A 151 -5.68 4.90 13.90
CA MET A 151 -6.45 5.91 14.65
C MET A 151 -6.79 5.43 16.06
N GLU A 152 -7.24 4.19 16.21
CA GLU A 152 -7.52 3.56 17.51
C GLU A 152 -6.26 3.42 18.37
N PHE A 153 -5.14 3.04 17.76
CA PHE A 153 -3.85 2.96 18.43
C PHE A 153 -3.39 4.32 18.94
N ALA A 154 -3.51 5.37 18.10
CA ALA A 154 -3.20 6.74 18.49
C ALA A 154 -4.04 7.20 19.68
N TYR A 155 -5.36 6.97 19.61
CA TYR A 155 -6.28 7.32 20.68
C TYR A 155 -5.93 6.63 22.01
N THR A 156 -5.67 5.32 21.97
CA THR A 156 -5.33 4.54 23.18
C THR A 156 -3.98 4.92 23.80
N HIS A 157 -3.08 5.54 23.02
CA HIS A 157 -1.78 6.01 23.47
C HIS A 157 -1.75 7.52 23.74
N GLY A 158 -2.91 8.18 23.72
CA GLY A 158 -3.02 9.63 23.99
C GLY A 158 -2.34 10.51 22.93
N VAL A 159 -2.22 10.01 21.69
CA VAL A 159 -1.59 10.74 20.57
C VAL A 159 -2.68 11.40 19.73
N SER A 160 -2.69 12.74 19.67
CA SER A 160 -3.58 13.48 18.76
C SER A 160 -3.09 13.36 17.31
N LEU A 161 -4.01 12.99 16.40
CA LEU A 161 -3.76 12.99 14.95
C LEU A 161 -4.34 14.23 14.26
N GLU A 162 -4.92 15.17 15.01
CA GLU A 162 -5.37 16.44 14.44
C GLU A 162 -4.18 17.24 13.92
N THR A 163 -4.36 17.91 12.79
CA THR A 163 -3.41 18.92 12.32
C THR A 163 -3.57 20.15 13.21
N GLU A 164 -2.49 20.61 13.84
CA GLU A 164 -2.44 21.97 14.33
C GLU A 164 -2.61 22.88 13.10
N GLU A 165 -3.69 23.66 13.08
CA GLU A 165 -3.95 24.67 12.05
C GLU A 165 -2.86 25.75 12.05
#